data_d75e87810c9cecc83de812055ae06c7e
#
_entry.id   d75e87810c9cecc83de812055ae06c7e
#
_cell.length_a   1.000
_cell.length_b   1.000
_cell.length_c   1.000
_cell.angle_alpha   90.00
_cell.angle_beta   90.00
_cell.angle_gamma   90.00
#
_symmetry.space_group_name_H-M   'P 1'
#
loop_
_entity.id
_entity.type
_entity.pdbx_description
1 polymer ?
#
loop_
_entity_poly.entity_id
_entity_poly.type
_entity_poly.pdbx_seq_one_letter_code
_entity_poly.pdbx_strand_id
1 'polypeptide(L)'
;MHNSHEENIEAVTKMALQFLAEAIGQCPAGLESSTNRDIVFAVLGFQYGAVRSAAYVAGLDESASAVIAEEVVSRINGMDGESVSQFLALMPRLAEKEYPPIGIGGKAIIAFYNSSTDEEKLSTSGSLREILRQIDAS
;
A
#
# COMPACT_ATOMS: atom_id res chain seq x y z
N MET A 1 6.26 -16.01 -27.35
CA MET A 1 5.69 -16.68 -26.19
C MET A 1 5.26 -15.67 -25.15
N HIS A 2 4.08 -15.81 -24.71
CA HIS A 2 3.45 -14.89 -23.81
C HIS A 2 3.93 -15.10 -22.38
N ASN A 3 4.37 -14.05 -21.73
CA ASN A 3 4.83 -14.14 -20.32
C ASN A 3 3.75 -13.64 -19.37
N SER A 4 2.87 -14.55 -18.95
CA SER A 4 1.75 -14.24 -18.07
C SER A 4 2.22 -13.73 -16.69
N HIS A 5 3.42 -14.11 -16.25
CA HIS A 5 4.00 -13.65 -14.98
C HIS A 5 4.28 -12.14 -15.03
N GLU A 6 4.91 -11.67 -16.12
CA GLU A 6 5.17 -10.24 -16.30
C GLU A 6 3.89 -9.43 -16.42
N GLU A 7 2.89 -9.97 -17.10
CA GLU A 7 1.58 -9.33 -17.22
C GLU A 7 0.88 -9.20 -15.87
N ASN A 8 1.00 -10.23 -15.03
CA ASN A 8 0.42 -10.19 -13.68
C ASN A 8 1.13 -9.14 -12.83
N ILE A 9 2.45 -9.03 -12.95
CA ILE A 9 3.21 -7.99 -12.24
C ILE A 9 2.74 -6.60 -12.67
N GLU A 10 2.60 -6.36 -13.98
CA GLU A 10 2.10 -5.08 -14.50
C GLU A 10 0.68 -4.78 -14.01
N ALA A 11 -0.19 -5.78 -14.06
CA ALA A 11 -1.58 -5.61 -13.62
C ALA A 11 -1.66 -5.25 -12.14
N VAL A 12 -0.93 -5.96 -11.30
CA VAL A 12 -0.91 -5.69 -9.85
C VAL A 12 -0.31 -4.32 -9.58
N THR A 13 0.74 -3.94 -10.28
CA THR A 13 1.36 -2.62 -10.14
C THR A 13 0.34 -1.51 -10.43
N LYS A 14 -0.39 -1.62 -11.53
CA LYS A 14 -1.41 -0.64 -11.91
C LYS A 14 -2.54 -0.57 -10.89
N MET A 15 -3.02 -1.72 -10.43
CA MET A 15 -4.09 -1.78 -9.44
C MET A 15 -3.66 -1.14 -8.13
N ALA A 16 -2.45 -1.45 -7.67
CA ALA A 16 -1.92 -0.87 -6.44
C ALA A 16 -1.75 0.64 -6.56
N LEU A 17 -1.20 1.12 -7.67
CA LEU A 17 -1.02 2.56 -7.90
C LEU A 17 -2.37 3.28 -7.90
N GLN A 18 -3.37 2.74 -8.55
CA GLN A 18 -4.70 3.33 -8.61
C GLN A 18 -5.34 3.42 -7.22
N PHE A 19 -5.34 2.31 -6.48
CA PHE A 19 -5.92 2.26 -5.14
C PHE A 19 -5.20 3.22 -4.20
N LEU A 20 -3.87 3.19 -4.19
CA LEU A 20 -3.09 4.00 -3.26
C LEU A 20 -3.15 5.49 -3.59
N ALA A 21 -3.25 5.85 -4.87
CA ALA A 21 -3.46 7.24 -5.25
C ALA A 21 -4.78 7.76 -4.69
N GLU A 22 -5.83 6.96 -4.76
CA GLU A 22 -7.12 7.34 -4.18
C GLU A 22 -7.07 7.42 -2.65
N ALA A 23 -6.39 6.46 -2.02
CA ALA A 23 -6.25 6.47 -0.56
C ALA A 23 -5.51 7.72 -0.07
N ILE A 24 -4.41 8.07 -0.72
CA ILE A 24 -3.64 9.27 -0.39
C ILE A 24 -4.44 10.53 -0.69
N GLY A 25 -5.22 10.53 -1.78
CA GLY A 25 -6.06 11.66 -2.14
C GLY A 25 -7.11 12.01 -1.10
N GLN A 26 -7.47 11.08 -0.23
CA GLN A 26 -8.40 11.33 0.88
C GLN A 26 -7.70 11.77 2.16
N CYS A 27 -6.38 11.79 2.18
CA CYS A 27 -5.60 12.21 3.33
C CYS A 27 -5.38 13.72 3.35
N PRO A 28 -5.06 14.31 4.54
CA PRO A 28 -4.77 15.74 4.62
C PRO A 28 -3.59 16.16 3.74
N ALA A 29 -3.64 17.37 3.23
CA ALA A 29 -2.54 17.95 2.45
C ALA A 29 -1.28 18.02 3.31
N GLY A 30 -0.13 17.83 2.69
CA GLY A 30 1.16 17.88 3.38
C GLY A 30 1.61 16.55 3.99
N LEU A 31 0.87 15.47 3.73
CA LEU A 31 1.23 14.15 4.25
C LEU A 31 2.63 13.73 3.82
N GLU A 32 3.02 14.02 2.58
CA GLU A 32 4.32 13.66 2.02
C GLU A 32 5.49 14.40 2.68
N SER A 33 5.22 15.51 3.34
CA SER A 33 6.25 16.28 4.05
C SER A 33 6.21 16.05 5.55
N SER A 34 5.44 15.07 6.02
CA SER A 34 5.35 14.78 7.45
C SER A 34 6.68 14.27 8.00
N THR A 35 7.06 14.80 9.18
CA THR A 35 8.22 14.34 9.92
C THR A 35 7.84 13.40 11.06
N ASN A 36 6.56 13.18 11.28
CA ASN A 36 6.07 12.25 12.31
C ASN A 36 6.34 10.81 11.89
N ARG A 37 7.23 10.12 12.60
CA ARG A 37 7.62 8.74 12.27
C ARG A 37 6.46 7.78 12.28
N ASP A 38 5.52 7.95 13.21
CA ASP A 38 4.35 7.07 13.30
C ASP A 38 3.48 7.19 12.05
N ILE A 39 3.34 8.40 11.54
CA ILE A 39 2.60 8.65 10.30
C ILE A 39 3.33 8.04 9.11
N VAL A 40 4.63 8.26 9.00
CA VAL A 40 5.43 7.72 7.89
C VAL A 40 5.36 6.20 7.86
N PHE A 41 5.58 5.54 9.01
CA PHE A 41 5.51 4.07 9.08
C PHE A 41 4.11 3.56 8.79
N ALA A 42 3.06 4.25 9.25
CA ALA A 42 1.69 3.85 8.98
C ALA A 42 1.37 3.91 7.48
N VAL A 43 1.77 5.00 6.81
CA VAL A 43 1.56 5.16 5.38
C VAL A 43 2.29 4.07 4.58
N LEU A 44 3.57 3.86 4.89
CA LEU A 44 4.37 2.85 4.18
C LEU A 44 3.90 1.44 4.48
N GLY A 45 3.51 1.16 5.73
CA GLY A 45 2.95 -0.13 6.11
C GLY A 45 1.65 -0.43 5.37
N PHE A 46 0.77 0.56 5.30
CA PHE A 46 -0.48 0.44 4.57
C PHE A 46 -0.22 0.12 3.08
N GLN A 47 0.71 0.84 2.46
CA GLN A 47 1.07 0.64 1.06
C GLN A 47 1.68 -0.74 0.83
N TYR A 48 2.60 -1.14 1.69
CA TYR A 48 3.21 -2.47 1.64
C TYR A 48 2.17 -3.58 1.75
N GLY A 49 1.26 -3.46 2.71
CA GLY A 49 0.20 -4.45 2.91
C GLY A 49 -0.73 -4.55 1.71
N ALA A 50 -1.07 -3.42 1.11
CA ALA A 50 -1.91 -3.40 -0.09
C ALA A 50 -1.24 -4.15 -1.24
N VAL A 51 0.03 -3.87 -1.52
CA VAL A 51 0.78 -4.54 -2.58
C VAL A 51 0.90 -6.03 -2.31
N ARG A 52 1.27 -6.40 -1.08
CA ARG A 52 1.47 -7.80 -0.69
C ARG A 52 0.20 -8.61 -0.89
N SER A 53 -0.93 -8.09 -0.45
CA SER A 53 -2.22 -8.80 -0.58
C SER A 53 -2.66 -8.91 -2.03
N ALA A 54 -2.51 -7.84 -2.82
CA ALA A 54 -2.85 -7.88 -4.24
C ALA A 54 -1.98 -8.88 -4.99
N ALA A 55 -0.69 -8.91 -4.70
CA ALA A 55 0.24 -9.86 -5.32
C ALA A 55 -0.12 -11.30 -4.95
N TYR A 56 -0.45 -11.54 -3.69
CA TYR A 56 -0.84 -12.86 -3.21
C TYR A 56 -2.09 -13.37 -3.94
N VAL A 57 -3.11 -12.53 -4.05
CA VAL A 57 -4.36 -12.89 -4.75
C VAL A 57 -4.10 -13.18 -6.23
N ALA A 58 -3.14 -12.49 -6.84
CA ALA A 58 -2.76 -12.71 -8.23
C ALA A 58 -1.88 -13.93 -8.44
N GLY A 59 -1.51 -14.64 -7.37
CA GLY A 59 -0.68 -15.83 -7.44
C GLY A 59 0.81 -15.54 -7.61
N LEU A 60 1.25 -14.35 -7.28
CA LEU A 60 2.66 -13.97 -7.37
C LEU A 60 3.43 -14.35 -6.10
N ASP A 61 4.71 -14.67 -6.25
CA ASP A 61 5.55 -15.01 -5.11
C ASP A 61 6.07 -13.78 -4.37
N GLU A 62 6.79 -13.99 -3.28
CA GLU A 62 7.32 -12.90 -2.46
C GLU A 62 8.34 -12.04 -3.20
N SER A 63 9.12 -12.64 -4.09
CA SER A 63 10.10 -11.89 -4.90
C SER A 63 9.40 -10.90 -5.82
N ALA A 64 8.34 -11.33 -6.50
CA ALA A 64 7.55 -10.46 -7.35
C ALA A 64 6.84 -9.36 -6.53
N SER A 65 6.29 -9.73 -5.38
CA SER A 65 5.67 -8.79 -4.46
C SER A 65 6.65 -7.69 -4.02
N ALA A 66 7.88 -8.08 -3.69
CA ALA A 66 8.91 -7.12 -3.28
C ALA A 66 9.26 -6.13 -4.39
N VAL A 67 9.39 -6.62 -5.63
CA VAL A 67 9.67 -5.76 -6.79
C VAL A 67 8.53 -4.75 -7.00
N ILE A 68 7.29 -5.22 -6.93
CA ILE A 68 6.12 -4.36 -7.10
C ILE A 68 6.07 -3.32 -5.97
N ALA A 69 6.30 -3.74 -4.73
CA ALA A 69 6.27 -2.83 -3.58
C ALA A 69 7.32 -1.72 -3.73
N GLU A 70 8.53 -2.07 -4.15
CA GLU A 70 9.59 -1.08 -4.36
C GLU A 70 9.18 -0.03 -5.39
N GLU A 71 8.65 -0.46 -6.53
CA GLU A 71 8.21 0.45 -7.57
C GLU A 71 7.03 1.30 -7.14
N VAL A 72 5.99 0.69 -6.57
CA VAL A 72 4.76 1.39 -6.17
C VAL A 72 5.04 2.40 -5.08
N VAL A 73 5.74 1.99 -4.02
CA VAL A 73 6.03 2.88 -2.89
C VAL A 73 6.92 4.04 -3.33
N SER A 74 7.92 3.77 -4.17
CA SER A 74 8.79 4.79 -4.71
C SER A 74 7.99 5.83 -5.53
N ARG A 75 7.13 5.38 -6.43
CA ARG A 75 6.37 6.27 -7.31
C ARG A 75 5.31 7.08 -6.56
N ILE A 76 4.59 6.44 -5.66
CA ILE A 76 3.50 7.09 -4.93
C ILE A 76 4.05 8.17 -3.99
N ASN A 77 5.19 7.91 -3.37
CA ASN A 77 5.74 8.82 -2.35
C ASN A 77 6.85 9.74 -2.87
N GLY A 78 7.28 9.56 -4.12
CA GLY A 78 8.39 10.32 -4.68
C GLY A 78 9.70 10.06 -3.96
N MET A 79 9.89 8.86 -3.41
CA MET A 79 11.10 8.48 -2.68
C MET A 79 12.11 7.82 -3.62
N ASP A 80 13.39 7.99 -3.32
CA ASP A 80 14.43 7.28 -4.07
C ASP A 80 14.44 5.78 -3.71
N GLY A 81 15.00 4.96 -4.60
CA GLY A 81 14.99 3.51 -4.43
C GLY A 81 15.73 3.03 -3.19
N GLU A 82 16.80 3.71 -2.79
CA GLU A 82 17.55 3.33 -1.62
C GLU A 82 16.76 3.52 -0.33
N SER A 83 16.09 4.66 -0.20
CA SER A 83 15.23 4.95 0.95
C SER A 83 14.07 3.96 1.03
N VAL A 84 13.43 3.68 -0.11
CA VAL A 84 12.34 2.71 -0.17
C VAL A 84 12.83 1.34 0.25
N SER A 85 13.98 0.89 -0.25
CA SER A 85 14.53 -0.43 0.10
C SER A 85 14.77 -0.57 1.60
N GLN A 86 15.27 0.49 2.24
CA GLN A 86 15.50 0.49 3.69
C GLN A 86 14.21 0.31 4.47
N PHE A 87 13.15 1.04 4.10
CA PHE A 87 11.86 0.91 4.75
C PHE A 87 11.23 -0.46 4.50
N LEU A 88 11.26 -0.93 3.26
CA LEU A 88 10.65 -2.22 2.91
C LEU A 88 11.35 -3.40 3.58
N ALA A 89 12.65 -3.26 3.87
CA ALA A 89 13.37 -4.31 4.60
C ALA A 89 12.84 -4.52 6.02
N LEU A 90 12.21 -3.51 6.61
CA LEU A 90 11.61 -3.59 7.96
C LEU A 90 10.20 -4.18 7.95
N MET A 91 9.51 -4.13 6.81
CA MET A 91 8.09 -4.49 6.73
C MET A 91 7.78 -5.94 7.09
N PRO A 92 8.57 -6.97 6.64
CA PRO A 92 8.28 -8.34 7.04
C PRO A 92 8.27 -8.56 8.55
N ARG A 93 9.17 -7.91 9.27
CA ARG A 93 9.20 -7.99 10.74
C ARG A 93 7.97 -7.33 11.37
N LEU A 94 7.58 -6.18 10.84
CA LEU A 94 6.38 -5.50 11.31
C LEU A 94 5.14 -6.33 11.02
N ALA A 95 5.10 -7.02 9.89
CA ALA A 95 3.99 -7.91 9.55
C ALA A 95 3.92 -9.09 10.52
N GLU A 96 5.06 -9.67 10.91
CA GLU A 96 5.11 -10.76 11.90
C GLU A 96 4.59 -10.30 13.27
N LYS A 97 4.78 -9.02 13.60
CA LYS A 97 4.30 -8.42 14.84
C LYS A 97 2.87 -7.88 14.73
N GLU A 98 2.22 -8.20 13.64
CA GLU A 98 0.83 -7.79 13.38
C GLU A 98 0.64 -6.27 13.43
N TYR A 99 1.59 -5.53 12.83
CA TYR A 99 1.49 -4.08 12.74
C TYR A 99 0.22 -3.69 11.96
N PRO A 100 -0.77 -3.03 12.61
CA PRO A 100 -2.11 -2.87 12.04
C PRO A 100 -2.20 -2.25 10.65
N PRO A 101 -1.45 -1.19 10.31
CA PRO A 101 -1.56 -0.59 8.97
C PRO A 101 -1.31 -1.57 7.83
N ILE A 102 -0.41 -2.56 8.02
CA ILE A 102 -0.12 -3.56 6.99
C ILE A 102 -1.36 -4.39 6.70
N GLY A 103 -2.00 -4.93 7.73
CA GLY A 103 -3.21 -5.74 7.59
C GLY A 103 -4.37 -4.94 7.04
N ILE A 104 -4.54 -3.71 7.51
CA ILE A 104 -5.62 -2.82 7.06
C ILE A 104 -5.46 -2.50 5.57
N GLY A 105 -4.23 -2.18 5.13
CA GLY A 105 -3.97 -1.90 3.72
C GLY A 105 -4.28 -3.08 2.82
N GLY A 106 -3.91 -4.29 3.25
CA GLY A 106 -4.20 -5.51 2.51
C GLY A 106 -5.68 -5.77 2.37
N LYS A 107 -6.43 -5.64 3.45
CA LYS A 107 -7.89 -5.82 3.42
C LYS A 107 -8.57 -4.75 2.60
N ALA A 108 -8.09 -3.51 2.70
CA ALA A 108 -8.69 -2.38 2.01
C ALA A 108 -8.59 -2.51 0.49
N ILE A 109 -7.44 -2.91 -0.05
CA ILE A 109 -7.29 -3.05 -1.50
C ILE A 109 -8.20 -4.15 -2.04
N ILE A 110 -8.30 -5.27 -1.34
CA ILE A 110 -9.17 -6.38 -1.74
C ILE A 110 -10.62 -5.90 -1.76
N ALA A 111 -11.05 -5.23 -0.69
CA ALA A 111 -12.42 -4.71 -0.60
C ALA A 111 -12.70 -3.67 -1.68
N PHE A 112 -11.72 -2.81 -1.99
CA PHE A 112 -11.86 -1.78 -3.02
C PHE A 112 -12.18 -2.40 -4.37
N TYR A 113 -11.44 -3.43 -4.78
CA TYR A 113 -11.64 -4.06 -6.09
C TYR A 113 -12.83 -5.03 -6.11
N ASN A 114 -13.35 -5.41 -4.94
CA ASN A 114 -14.57 -6.21 -4.83
C ASN A 114 -15.82 -5.35 -4.63
N SER A 115 -15.66 -4.03 -4.56
CA SER A 115 -16.78 -3.12 -4.34
C SER A 115 -17.67 -3.01 -5.56
N SER A 116 -18.98 -2.97 -5.32
CA SER A 116 -19.99 -2.86 -6.38
C SER A 116 -20.39 -1.43 -6.70
N THR A 117 -20.10 -0.49 -5.79
CA THR A 117 -20.51 0.91 -5.92
C THR A 117 -19.33 1.85 -5.66
N ASP A 118 -19.44 3.08 -6.18
CA ASP A 118 -18.45 4.12 -5.94
C ASP A 118 -18.38 4.50 -4.45
N GLU A 119 -19.53 4.45 -3.77
CA GLU A 119 -19.60 4.73 -2.33
C GLU A 119 -18.78 3.72 -1.51
N GLU A 120 -18.89 2.43 -1.85
CA GLU A 120 -18.10 1.40 -1.21
C GLU A 120 -16.61 1.58 -1.47
N LYS A 121 -16.24 1.97 -2.70
CA LYS A 121 -14.84 2.25 -3.04
C LYS A 121 -14.28 3.42 -2.25
N LEU A 122 -15.08 4.47 -2.07
CA LEU A 122 -14.69 5.61 -1.23
C LEU A 122 -14.45 5.19 0.22
N SER A 123 -15.32 4.34 0.74
CA SER A 123 -15.20 3.85 2.12
C SER A 123 -13.92 3.06 2.31
N THR A 124 -13.61 2.14 1.40
CA THR A 124 -12.42 1.30 1.52
C THR A 124 -11.12 2.09 1.33
N SER A 125 -11.08 3.02 0.38
CA SER A 125 -9.91 3.86 0.16
C SER A 125 -9.71 4.91 1.26
N GLY A 126 -10.73 5.15 2.09
CA GLY A 126 -10.64 6.04 3.25
C GLY A 126 -9.99 5.41 4.47
N SER A 127 -9.63 4.14 4.42
CA SER A 127 -9.04 3.42 5.57
C SER A 127 -7.72 4.04 6.04
N LEU A 128 -6.87 4.49 5.11
CA LEU A 128 -5.62 5.14 5.47
C LEU A 128 -5.87 6.45 6.23
N ARG A 129 -6.80 7.26 5.76
CA ARG A 129 -7.17 8.50 6.44
C ARG A 129 -7.60 8.25 7.88
N GLU A 130 -8.37 7.18 8.10
CA GLU A 130 -8.83 6.82 9.44
C GLU A 130 -7.67 6.41 10.34
N ILE A 131 -6.69 5.65 9.83
CA ILE A 131 -5.48 5.30 10.57
C ILE A 131 -4.76 6.57 11.03
N LEU A 132 -4.59 7.53 10.12
CA LEU A 132 -3.85 8.76 10.40
C LEU A 132 -4.59 9.63 11.42
N ARG A 133 -5.91 9.65 11.37
CA ARG A 133 -6.72 10.37 12.38
C ARG A 133 -6.50 9.81 13.78
N GLN A 134 -6.39 8.49 13.90
CA GLN A 134 -6.16 7.85 15.19
C GLN A 134 -4.76 8.19 15.73
N ILE A 135 -3.76 8.28 14.87
CA ILE A 135 -2.41 8.67 15.28
C ILE A 135 -2.40 10.11 15.78
N ASP A 136 -3.06 11.03 15.06
CA ASP A 136 -3.13 12.44 15.45
C ASP A 136 -3.89 12.64 16.77
N ALA A 137 -4.83 11.76 17.06
CA ALA A 137 -5.65 11.85 18.28
C ALA A 137 -4.95 11.29 19.53
N SER A 138 -3.85 10.55 19.34
CA SER A 138 -3.17 9.87 20.45
C SER A 138 -2.06 10.70 21.13
#